data_8d8faad1e8d33d2f3bafba73680d4356
#
_entry.id   8d8faad1e8d33d2f3bafba73680d4356
#
_cell.length_a   1.000
_cell.length_b   1.000
_cell.length_c   1.000
_cell.angle_alpha   90.00
_cell.angle_beta   90.00
_cell.angle_gamma   90.00
#
_symmetry.space_group_name_H-M   'P 1'
#
loop_
_entity.id
_entity.type
_entity.pdbx_description
1 polymer ?
#
loop_
_entity_poly.entity_id
_entity_poly.type
_entity_poly.pdbx_seq_one_letter_code
_entity_poly.pdbx_strand_id
1 'polypeptide(L)'
;MKLYLYLFATILFSLSIQTSMAQLNFVPNDSFEDNAAFCNGSPGNLWDPAVPHWNSIIVNGSTPDLYRPCMNNNMQTPSNTAGVQTPSHGNSYAGLLGTHSYYPFPNGREYIQVQLNAPIIAGIPYRIQYKTSLAETSNGATSMGMALGTSPFSFPNYTAYQAINPIPAYVPNGAIYNTPQAITDKTNWTLVTFDYTPAVSNIQYLLIGNLDNVTMPLSVPGDGLVGSVGPGAYYYIDEVKVIRVDDVATNIMNTERQEVDLLLSPNPSNEYIQLTFPFQTHYQIDLVNSMGQVVIHQEGNNHTYETIPTTQCVNGLYFLRMKTADGNSIVKKIVIRH
;
A
#
# COMPACT_ATOMS: atom_id res chain seq x y z
N MET A 1 33.81 -60.74 22.65
CA MET A 1 32.47 -60.41 22.15
C MET A 1 32.25 -58.92 22.45
N LYS A 2 32.49 -58.05 21.45
CA LYS A 2 32.35 -56.58 21.60
C LYS A 2 30.98 -56.17 21.12
N LEU A 3 30.20 -55.59 22.01
CA LEU A 3 28.87 -55.06 21.74
C LEU A 3 29.00 -53.63 21.19
N TYR A 4 28.63 -53.40 19.94
CA TYR A 4 28.55 -52.03 19.35
C TYR A 4 27.18 -51.44 19.61
N LEU A 5 27.15 -50.39 20.41
CA LEU A 5 25.95 -49.58 20.65
C LEU A 5 25.81 -48.56 19.51
N TYR A 6 24.80 -48.69 18.66
CA TYR A 6 24.46 -47.67 17.66
C TYR A 6 23.54 -46.61 18.29
N LEU A 7 24.07 -45.39 18.41
CA LEU A 7 23.28 -44.22 18.80
C LEU A 7 22.58 -43.67 17.56
N PHE A 8 21.26 -43.81 17.45
CA PHE A 8 20.45 -43.12 16.45
C PHE A 8 20.15 -41.70 16.94
N ALA A 9 20.79 -40.70 16.33
CA ALA A 9 20.43 -39.33 16.53
C ALA A 9 19.26 -38.96 15.59
N THR A 10 18.07 -38.88 16.12
CA THR A 10 16.90 -38.32 15.41
C THR A 10 16.99 -36.82 15.39
N ILE A 11 17.33 -36.25 14.25
CA ILE A 11 17.25 -34.81 13.99
C ILE A 11 15.77 -34.47 13.77
N LEU A 12 15.13 -33.87 14.79
CA LEU A 12 13.82 -33.23 14.61
C LEU A 12 14.01 -31.92 13.85
N PHE A 13 13.62 -31.92 12.58
CA PHE A 13 13.46 -30.70 11.81
C PHE A 13 12.16 -30.02 12.26
N SER A 14 12.26 -29.03 13.11
CA SER A 14 11.11 -28.16 13.43
C SER A 14 10.82 -27.25 12.24
N LEU A 15 9.82 -27.61 11.44
CA LEU A 15 9.26 -26.74 10.42
C LEU A 15 8.50 -25.60 11.14
N SER A 16 9.13 -24.46 11.31
CA SER A 16 8.43 -23.25 11.74
C SER A 16 7.59 -22.75 10.55
N ILE A 17 6.29 -23.00 10.59
CA ILE A 17 5.33 -22.35 9.68
C ILE A 17 5.27 -20.89 10.10
N GLN A 18 6.02 -20.04 9.43
CA GLN A 18 5.85 -18.60 9.54
C GLN A 18 4.59 -18.22 8.73
N THR A 19 3.50 -18.01 9.41
CA THR A 19 2.35 -17.32 8.81
C THR A 19 2.76 -15.86 8.60
N SER A 20 3.18 -15.51 7.41
CA SER A 20 3.31 -14.12 6.99
C SER A 20 1.89 -13.52 7.01
N MET A 21 1.61 -12.67 7.98
CA MET A 21 0.44 -11.81 7.92
C MET A 21 0.67 -10.86 6.75
N ALA A 22 -0.16 -10.98 5.72
CA ALA A 22 -0.09 -10.04 4.60
C ALA A 22 -0.31 -8.64 5.14
N GLN A 23 0.63 -7.75 4.85
CA GLN A 23 0.54 -6.35 5.21
C GLN A 23 -0.70 -5.74 4.56
N LEU A 24 -1.56 -5.06 5.34
CA LEU A 24 -2.79 -4.47 4.82
C LEU A 24 -2.44 -3.31 3.87
N ASN A 25 -2.81 -3.46 2.59
CA ASN A 25 -2.77 -2.38 1.64
C ASN A 25 -4.06 -1.55 1.73
N PHE A 26 -3.93 -0.24 1.90
CA PHE A 26 -5.06 0.68 1.97
C PHE A 26 -5.63 1.04 0.59
N VAL A 27 -4.94 0.69 -0.49
CA VAL A 27 -5.38 0.94 -1.86
C VAL A 27 -6.27 -0.20 -2.33
N PRO A 28 -7.56 0.04 -2.65
CA PRO A 28 -8.38 -0.96 -3.32
C PRO A 28 -7.96 -1.10 -4.78
N ASN A 29 -8.11 -2.31 -5.35
CA ASN A 29 -7.77 -2.62 -6.74
C ASN A 29 -6.37 -2.13 -7.13
N ASP A 30 -5.37 -2.48 -6.36
CA ASP A 30 -4.02 -1.94 -6.33
C ASP A 30 -3.17 -2.25 -7.58
N SER A 31 -3.57 -3.24 -8.36
CA SER A 31 -2.96 -3.64 -9.63
C SER A 31 -3.96 -3.64 -10.79
N PHE A 32 -5.10 -2.95 -10.66
CA PHE A 32 -6.11 -2.77 -11.70
C PHE A 32 -6.73 -4.08 -12.23
N GLU A 33 -6.65 -5.18 -11.48
CA GLU A 33 -7.15 -6.50 -11.87
C GLU A 33 -8.67 -6.62 -11.72
N ASP A 34 -9.27 -5.88 -10.76
CA ASP A 34 -10.71 -5.73 -10.68
C ASP A 34 -11.16 -4.73 -11.76
N ASN A 35 -11.39 -5.26 -12.91
CA ASN A 35 -11.85 -4.50 -14.06
C ASN A 35 -13.09 -5.18 -14.62
N ALA A 36 -14.21 -4.46 -14.66
CA ALA A 36 -15.45 -4.96 -15.18
C ALA A 36 -15.25 -5.53 -16.60
N ALA A 37 -16.00 -6.58 -16.96
CA ALA A 37 -15.84 -7.41 -18.15
C ALA A 37 -16.06 -6.68 -19.51
N PHE A 38 -15.44 -5.52 -19.71
CA PHE A 38 -15.46 -4.79 -20.98
C PHE A 38 -14.35 -5.27 -21.92
N CYS A 39 -14.42 -6.54 -22.32
CA CYS A 39 -13.48 -7.08 -23.30
C CYS A 39 -13.81 -6.72 -24.75
N ASN A 40 -14.96 -6.07 -25.01
CA ASN A 40 -15.43 -5.70 -26.34
C ASN A 40 -15.68 -4.18 -26.48
N GLY A 41 -15.01 -3.39 -25.67
CA GLY A 41 -15.30 -1.97 -25.56
C GLY A 41 -14.68 -1.09 -26.65
N SER A 42 -15.28 0.07 -26.79
CA SER A 42 -14.82 1.15 -27.66
C SER A 42 -13.41 1.61 -27.29
N PRO A 43 -12.64 2.08 -28.26
CA PRO A 43 -11.33 2.68 -28.01
C PRO A 43 -11.49 4.03 -27.30
N GLY A 44 -10.64 4.28 -26.32
CA GLY A 44 -10.54 5.57 -25.65
C GLY A 44 -11.59 5.80 -24.56
N ASN A 45 -11.20 6.37 -23.44
CA ASN A 45 -12.06 6.76 -22.30
C ASN A 45 -12.62 5.59 -21.48
N LEU A 46 -11.90 4.50 -21.36
CA LEU A 46 -12.37 3.34 -20.59
C LEU A 46 -12.02 3.40 -19.09
N TRP A 47 -11.48 4.51 -18.62
CA TRP A 47 -11.09 4.61 -17.22
C TRP A 47 -12.32 4.58 -16.30
N ASP A 48 -13.31 5.42 -16.55
CA ASP A 48 -14.57 5.46 -15.80
C ASP A 48 -15.72 4.91 -16.65
N PRO A 49 -16.47 3.92 -16.24
CA PRO A 49 -16.49 3.15 -14.98
C PRO A 49 -15.71 1.82 -15.01
N ALA A 50 -14.79 1.63 -15.95
CA ALA A 50 -14.19 0.32 -16.22
C ALA A 50 -13.20 -0.13 -15.14
N VAL A 51 -12.65 0.79 -14.36
CA VAL A 51 -11.67 0.50 -13.30
C VAL A 51 -12.27 0.88 -11.94
N PRO A 52 -12.91 -0.04 -11.23
CA PRO A 52 -13.49 0.24 -9.94
C PRO A 52 -12.49 0.89 -8.97
N HIS A 53 -12.98 1.87 -8.19
CA HIS A 53 -12.24 2.65 -7.19
C HIS A 53 -11.30 3.72 -7.74
N TRP A 54 -10.89 3.64 -9.00
CA TRP A 54 -9.99 4.61 -9.61
C TRP A 54 -10.74 5.61 -10.50
N ASN A 55 -10.31 6.86 -10.46
CA ASN A 55 -10.92 7.94 -11.23
C ASN A 55 -9.85 8.83 -11.86
N SER A 56 -10.17 9.42 -13.03
CA SER A 56 -9.46 10.59 -13.53
C SER A 56 -9.86 11.82 -12.72
N ILE A 57 -8.91 12.73 -12.48
CA ILE A 57 -9.21 14.00 -11.80
C ILE A 57 -9.80 15.05 -12.74
N ILE A 58 -9.73 14.86 -14.04
CA ILE A 58 -10.29 15.77 -15.05
C ILE A 58 -11.49 15.06 -15.67
N VAL A 59 -12.69 15.49 -15.31
CA VAL A 59 -13.95 14.85 -15.68
C VAL A 59 -14.19 14.81 -17.19
N ASN A 60 -13.80 15.88 -17.89
CA ASN A 60 -13.93 15.95 -19.35
C ASN A 60 -12.58 16.37 -19.98
N GLY A 61 -11.96 15.46 -20.69
CA GLY A 61 -10.78 15.74 -21.50
C GLY A 61 -9.46 15.11 -21.02
N SER A 62 -9.46 14.30 -19.99
CA SER A 62 -8.34 13.44 -19.62
C SER A 62 -8.75 11.98 -19.68
N THR A 63 -7.93 11.16 -20.21
CA THR A 63 -8.22 9.77 -20.55
C THR A 63 -7.09 8.84 -20.15
N PRO A 64 -6.81 8.67 -18.85
CA PRO A 64 -5.93 7.59 -18.44
C PRO A 64 -6.39 6.28 -19.05
N ASP A 65 -5.48 5.40 -19.38
CA ASP A 65 -5.75 4.17 -20.10
C ASP A 65 -5.71 2.95 -19.18
N LEU A 66 -6.50 1.93 -19.51
CA LEU A 66 -6.42 0.59 -18.93
C LEU A 66 -5.92 -0.38 -19.98
N TYR A 67 -4.83 -1.09 -19.70
CA TYR A 67 -4.29 -2.15 -20.54
C TYR A 67 -4.57 -3.52 -19.93
N ARG A 68 -5.10 -4.47 -20.73
CA ARG A 68 -5.39 -5.85 -20.32
C ARG A 68 -5.50 -6.79 -21.52
N PRO A 69 -5.37 -8.13 -21.35
CA PRO A 69 -5.27 -9.08 -22.48
C PRO A 69 -6.46 -9.11 -23.43
N CYS A 70 -7.68 -8.85 -22.92
CA CYS A 70 -8.90 -8.97 -23.73
C CYS A 70 -9.32 -7.70 -24.47
N MET A 71 -8.52 -6.62 -24.39
CA MET A 71 -8.83 -5.37 -25.09
C MET A 71 -8.52 -5.48 -26.57
N ASN A 72 -9.30 -4.75 -27.39
CA ASN A 72 -9.03 -4.51 -28.80
C ASN A 72 -8.32 -3.16 -28.99
N ASN A 73 -7.99 -2.82 -30.23
CA ASN A 73 -7.48 -1.50 -30.62
C ASN A 73 -6.16 -1.10 -29.95
N ASN A 74 -5.25 -2.04 -29.82
CA ASN A 74 -3.91 -1.79 -29.29
C ASN A 74 -3.85 -1.35 -27.82
N MET A 75 -4.90 -1.65 -27.04
CA MET A 75 -4.93 -1.47 -25.58
C MET A 75 -4.69 -2.78 -24.83
N GLN A 76 -3.89 -3.66 -25.42
CA GLN A 76 -3.63 -5.00 -24.90
C GLN A 76 -2.38 -5.04 -24.05
N THR A 77 -2.28 -6.04 -23.19
CA THR A 77 -1.03 -6.46 -22.55
C THR A 77 -0.53 -7.74 -23.23
N PRO A 78 0.77 -7.91 -23.43
CA PRO A 78 1.84 -6.96 -23.15
C PRO A 78 2.06 -5.92 -24.26
N SER A 79 1.50 -6.09 -25.48
CA SER A 79 1.75 -5.25 -26.64
C SER A 79 0.60 -4.27 -26.87
N ASN A 80 0.91 -2.98 -26.95
CA ASN A 80 -0.07 -1.89 -27.11
C ASN A 80 0.47 -0.74 -27.97
N THR A 81 -0.31 0.35 -28.15
CA THR A 81 0.09 1.51 -28.95
C THR A 81 1.33 2.24 -28.44
N ALA A 82 1.57 2.20 -27.16
CA ALA A 82 2.68 2.93 -26.54
C ALA A 82 3.96 2.08 -26.39
N GLY A 83 3.85 0.76 -26.60
CA GLY A 83 5.01 -0.15 -26.55
C GLY A 83 4.66 -1.57 -26.17
N VAL A 84 5.63 -2.28 -25.57
CA VAL A 84 5.51 -3.66 -25.10
C VAL A 84 5.92 -3.74 -23.64
N GLN A 85 4.96 -3.90 -22.74
CA GLN A 85 5.24 -4.04 -21.31
C GLN A 85 4.47 -5.21 -20.72
N THR A 86 5.20 -6.16 -20.14
CA THR A 86 4.57 -7.22 -19.34
C THR A 86 4.07 -6.64 -18.00
N PRO A 87 2.82 -6.90 -17.57
CA PRO A 87 2.34 -6.47 -16.26
C PRO A 87 3.31 -6.85 -15.13
N SER A 88 3.46 -5.98 -14.16
CA SER A 88 4.27 -6.27 -12.99
C SER A 88 3.58 -7.26 -12.06
N HIS A 89 2.25 -7.16 -11.99
CA HIS A 89 1.40 -8.09 -11.27
C HIS A 89 0.16 -8.39 -12.10
N GLY A 90 -0.31 -9.64 -12.05
CA GLY A 90 -1.52 -10.04 -12.75
C GLY A 90 -1.46 -9.92 -14.28
N ASN A 91 -2.48 -9.29 -14.86
CA ASN A 91 -2.66 -9.20 -16.31
C ASN A 91 -2.90 -7.77 -16.82
N SER A 92 -3.09 -6.82 -15.93
CA SER A 92 -3.53 -5.46 -16.24
C SER A 92 -2.56 -4.42 -15.69
N TYR A 93 -2.57 -3.23 -16.23
CA TYR A 93 -1.92 -2.04 -15.67
C TYR A 93 -2.59 -0.76 -16.22
N ALA A 94 -2.39 0.36 -15.51
CA ALA A 94 -2.80 1.67 -15.98
C ALA A 94 -1.75 2.33 -16.87
N GLY A 95 -2.19 3.26 -17.73
CA GLY A 95 -1.31 4.12 -18.51
C GLY A 95 -1.74 5.57 -18.42
N LEU A 96 -0.78 6.49 -18.38
CA LEU A 96 -1.06 7.91 -18.29
C LEU A 96 0.04 8.79 -18.91
N LEU A 97 -0.37 9.94 -19.44
CA LEU A 97 0.53 10.96 -19.92
C LEU A 97 1.23 11.66 -18.76
N GLY A 98 2.54 11.51 -18.66
CA GLY A 98 3.38 12.28 -17.74
C GLY A 98 3.61 13.71 -18.21
N THR A 99 3.66 13.93 -19.52
CA THR A 99 3.70 15.25 -20.16
C THR A 99 3.39 15.14 -21.65
N HIS A 100 2.80 16.22 -22.17
CA HIS A 100 2.52 16.35 -23.59
C HIS A 100 2.54 17.82 -23.99
N SER A 101 3.13 18.15 -25.13
CA SER A 101 3.34 19.54 -25.58
C SER A 101 2.54 19.95 -26.82
N TYR A 102 1.46 19.23 -27.14
CA TYR A 102 0.68 19.49 -28.34
C TYR A 102 -0.40 20.58 -28.15
N TYR A 103 -0.48 21.50 -29.11
CA TYR A 103 -1.57 22.49 -29.18
C TYR A 103 -2.92 21.79 -29.43
N PRO A 104 -4.04 22.08 -28.74
CA PRO A 104 -4.22 23.24 -27.86
C PRO A 104 -3.90 22.99 -26.38
N PHE A 105 -3.24 21.93 -26.04
CA PHE A 105 -2.96 21.49 -24.68
C PHE A 105 -1.46 21.52 -24.34
N PRO A 106 -0.80 22.68 -24.35
CA PRO A 106 0.56 22.77 -23.86
C PRO A 106 0.56 22.36 -22.40
N ASN A 107 1.36 21.39 -22.00
CA ASN A 107 1.34 20.84 -20.66
C ASN A 107 0.32 19.74 -20.38
N GLY A 108 -0.12 19.01 -21.38
CA GLY A 108 -1.00 17.86 -21.20
C GLY A 108 -0.41 16.87 -20.20
N ARG A 109 -1.14 16.59 -19.13
CA ARG A 109 -0.83 15.55 -18.14
C ARG A 109 -2.09 14.83 -17.77
N GLU A 110 -1.93 13.58 -17.41
CA GLU A 110 -3.01 12.77 -16.88
C GLU A 110 -2.68 12.35 -15.46
N TYR A 111 -3.74 12.09 -14.72
CA TYR A 111 -3.66 11.68 -13.32
C TYR A 111 -4.72 10.65 -13.03
N ILE A 112 -4.36 9.71 -12.17
CA ILE A 112 -5.30 8.76 -11.58
C ILE A 112 -5.35 8.97 -10.09
N GLN A 113 -6.55 8.91 -9.54
CA GLN A 113 -6.75 8.97 -8.10
C GLN A 113 -7.57 7.80 -7.59
N VAL A 114 -7.35 7.46 -6.34
CA VAL A 114 -8.08 6.43 -5.61
C VAL A 114 -8.44 6.93 -4.22
N GLN A 115 -9.65 6.56 -3.75
CA GLN A 115 -9.99 6.68 -2.35
C GLN A 115 -9.47 5.46 -1.60
N LEU A 116 -8.74 5.69 -0.53
CA LEU A 116 -8.22 4.62 0.33
C LEU A 116 -9.35 3.92 1.08
N ASN A 117 -9.20 2.63 1.35
CA ASN A 117 -10.16 1.81 2.12
C ASN A 117 -10.36 2.32 3.55
N ALA A 118 -9.37 3.01 4.09
CA ALA A 118 -9.45 3.70 5.37
C ALA A 118 -8.57 4.95 5.34
N PRO A 119 -8.92 6.01 6.10
CA PRO A 119 -8.08 7.20 6.18
C PRO A 119 -6.76 6.90 6.89
N ILE A 120 -5.69 7.54 6.46
CA ILE A 120 -4.42 7.52 7.18
C ILE A 120 -4.46 8.51 8.36
N ILE A 121 -3.76 8.15 9.44
CA ILE A 121 -3.89 8.77 10.76
C ILE A 121 -2.63 9.57 11.07
N ALA A 122 -2.79 10.76 11.66
CA ALA A 122 -1.69 11.62 12.08
C ALA A 122 -0.71 10.88 13.02
N GLY A 123 0.56 11.12 12.84
CA GLY A 123 1.63 10.58 13.67
C GLY A 123 2.01 9.11 13.37
N ILE A 124 1.26 8.42 12.51
CA ILE A 124 1.58 7.04 12.10
C ILE A 124 2.37 7.08 10.79
N PRO A 125 3.53 6.41 10.70
CA PRO A 125 4.29 6.37 9.47
C PRO A 125 3.66 5.41 8.45
N TYR A 126 3.58 5.85 7.21
CA TYR A 126 3.11 5.07 6.06
C TYR A 126 4.18 5.05 4.97
N ARG A 127 4.21 3.96 4.24
CA ARG A 127 4.94 3.83 2.99
C ARG A 127 3.95 3.84 1.84
N ILE A 128 4.16 4.76 0.90
CA ILE A 128 3.39 4.88 -0.32
C ILE A 128 4.32 4.47 -1.46
N GLN A 129 3.86 3.57 -2.32
CA GLN A 129 4.69 3.10 -3.42
C GLN A 129 3.83 2.69 -4.62
N TYR A 130 4.44 2.73 -5.79
CA TYR A 130 3.91 2.14 -7.01
C TYR A 130 5.05 1.73 -7.92
N LYS A 131 4.78 0.83 -8.84
CA LYS A 131 5.70 0.51 -9.93
C LYS A 131 5.32 1.29 -11.18
N THR A 132 6.33 1.75 -11.91
CA THR A 132 6.15 2.49 -13.16
C THR A 132 7.22 2.09 -14.17
N SER A 133 6.86 2.15 -15.45
CA SER A 133 7.77 1.96 -16.57
C SER A 133 7.49 3.00 -17.63
N LEU A 134 8.53 3.53 -18.26
CA LEU A 134 8.39 4.44 -19.39
C LEU A 134 7.99 3.65 -20.63
N ALA A 135 6.95 4.07 -21.34
CA ALA A 135 6.55 3.43 -22.57
C ALA A 135 7.63 3.55 -23.65
N GLU A 136 7.85 2.50 -24.44
CA GLU A 136 8.96 2.40 -25.39
C GLU A 136 8.96 3.51 -26.46
N THR A 137 7.78 3.94 -26.89
CA THR A 137 7.64 5.00 -27.92
C THR A 137 7.70 6.41 -27.34
N SER A 138 8.02 6.57 -26.06
CA SER A 138 7.95 7.83 -25.32
C SER A 138 9.29 8.42 -24.96
N ASN A 139 9.32 9.74 -24.81
CA ASN A 139 10.32 10.45 -24.02
C ASN A 139 9.96 10.39 -22.53
N GLY A 140 10.94 10.56 -21.63
CA GLY A 140 10.70 10.66 -20.20
C GLY A 140 10.21 12.04 -19.79
N ALA A 141 9.41 12.14 -18.74
CA ALA A 141 9.14 13.36 -18.02
C ALA A 141 10.21 13.59 -16.93
N THR A 142 10.37 14.86 -16.52
CA THR A 142 11.33 15.23 -15.46
C THR A 142 11.07 14.51 -14.14
N SER A 143 9.81 14.23 -13.84
CA SER A 143 9.43 13.44 -12.68
C SER A 143 8.09 12.70 -12.89
N MET A 144 7.89 11.69 -12.09
CA MET A 144 6.60 11.10 -11.77
C MET A 144 6.40 11.19 -10.27
N GLY A 145 5.19 11.48 -9.83
CA GLY A 145 4.95 11.77 -8.42
C GLY A 145 3.64 11.21 -7.90
N MET A 146 3.39 11.51 -6.65
CA MET A 146 2.15 11.20 -5.96
C MET A 146 1.78 12.31 -4.98
N ALA A 147 0.49 12.50 -4.76
CA ALA A 147 -0.03 13.42 -3.76
C ALA A 147 -1.08 12.72 -2.89
N LEU A 148 -1.16 13.15 -1.65
CA LEU A 148 -2.14 12.70 -0.69
C LEU A 148 -3.05 13.86 -0.31
N GLY A 149 -4.34 13.61 -0.16
CA GLY A 149 -5.33 14.65 0.17
C GLY A 149 -6.45 14.17 1.06
N THR A 150 -7.07 15.12 1.78
CA THR A 150 -8.25 14.88 2.60
C THR A 150 -9.55 14.89 1.79
N SER A 151 -9.51 15.41 0.57
CA SER A 151 -10.63 15.50 -0.37
C SER A 151 -10.22 15.04 -1.75
N PRO A 152 -11.16 14.60 -2.59
CA PRO A 152 -10.83 14.21 -3.95
C PRO A 152 -10.36 15.42 -4.76
N PHE A 153 -9.41 15.17 -5.64
CA PHE A 153 -9.00 16.11 -6.67
C PHE A 153 -10.02 16.04 -7.81
N SER A 154 -10.53 17.16 -8.26
CA SER A 154 -11.52 17.16 -9.35
C SER A 154 -11.51 18.48 -10.11
N PHE A 155 -11.42 18.38 -11.42
CA PHE A 155 -11.53 19.51 -12.35
C PHE A 155 -12.62 19.20 -13.38
N PRO A 156 -13.56 20.14 -13.64
CA PRO A 156 -14.68 19.90 -14.53
C PRO A 156 -14.24 19.67 -15.99
N ASN A 157 -13.10 20.22 -16.39
CA ASN A 157 -12.53 20.04 -17.72
C ASN A 157 -11.04 20.44 -17.73
N TYR A 158 -10.39 20.20 -18.87
CA TYR A 158 -8.98 20.48 -19.05
C TYR A 158 -8.62 21.98 -18.94
N THR A 159 -9.48 22.87 -19.36
CA THR A 159 -9.28 24.33 -19.24
C THR A 159 -9.24 24.77 -17.78
N ALA A 160 -10.15 24.24 -16.95
CA ALA A 160 -10.15 24.51 -15.51
C ALA A 160 -8.88 23.96 -14.83
N TYR A 161 -8.39 22.79 -15.25
CA TYR A 161 -7.13 22.23 -14.80
C TYR A 161 -5.93 23.11 -15.19
N GLN A 162 -5.86 23.54 -16.44
CA GLN A 162 -4.75 24.41 -16.93
C GLN A 162 -4.68 25.76 -16.22
N ALA A 163 -5.83 26.31 -15.79
CA ALA A 163 -5.88 27.60 -15.08
C ALA A 163 -5.24 27.52 -13.68
N ILE A 164 -5.01 26.32 -13.17
CA ILE A 164 -4.59 26.06 -11.78
C ILE A 164 -3.16 25.51 -11.71
N ASN A 165 -2.56 25.20 -12.84
CA ASN A 165 -1.23 24.62 -12.85
C ASN A 165 -0.19 25.55 -12.15
N PRO A 166 0.47 25.04 -11.09
CA PRO A 166 0.68 23.65 -10.75
C PRO A 166 -0.30 23.09 -9.68
N ILE A 167 -0.65 21.81 -9.83
CA ILE A 167 -1.43 21.05 -8.83
C ILE A 167 -0.93 21.18 -7.38
N PRO A 168 0.39 21.34 -7.09
CA PRO A 168 0.86 21.56 -5.74
C PRO A 168 0.11 22.61 -4.92
N ALA A 169 -0.44 23.65 -5.56
CA ALA A 169 -1.25 24.66 -4.87
C ALA A 169 -2.61 24.10 -4.35
N TYR A 170 -3.01 22.91 -4.83
CA TYR A 170 -4.31 22.30 -4.59
C TYR A 170 -4.29 21.13 -3.61
N VAL A 171 -3.18 20.86 -2.94
CA VAL A 171 -3.07 19.80 -1.94
C VAL A 171 -3.09 20.39 -0.53
N PRO A 172 -4.24 20.86 -0.03
CA PRO A 172 -4.32 21.41 1.32
C PRO A 172 -4.17 20.24 2.31
N ASN A 173 -3.27 20.42 3.27
CA ASN A 173 -3.01 19.47 4.36
C ASN A 173 -2.51 18.08 3.94
N GLY A 174 -2.08 17.93 2.70
CA GLY A 174 -1.54 16.68 2.17
C GLY A 174 -0.02 16.72 2.00
N ALA A 175 0.50 15.67 1.41
CA ALA A 175 1.91 15.57 1.01
C ALA A 175 2.00 15.44 -0.52
N ILE A 176 3.06 16.03 -1.08
CA ILE A 176 3.43 15.85 -2.47
C ILE A 176 4.83 15.26 -2.51
N TYR A 177 4.99 14.24 -3.32
CA TYR A 177 6.27 13.63 -3.62
C TYR A 177 6.49 13.62 -5.13
N ASN A 178 7.65 14.08 -5.55
CA ASN A 178 8.13 13.98 -6.92
C ASN A 178 9.41 13.17 -6.94
N THR A 179 9.57 12.29 -7.93
CA THR A 179 10.83 11.57 -8.10
C THR A 179 11.96 12.56 -8.34
N PRO A 180 13.11 12.41 -7.69
CA PRO A 180 14.23 13.36 -7.82
C PRO A 180 14.87 13.32 -9.19
N GLN A 181 14.60 12.27 -9.97
CA GLN A 181 15.12 12.08 -11.31
C GLN A 181 14.02 11.53 -12.22
N ALA A 182 14.18 11.79 -13.52
CA ALA A 182 13.32 11.21 -14.55
C ALA A 182 13.42 9.67 -14.53
N ILE A 183 12.28 9.02 -14.69
CA ILE A 183 12.22 7.56 -14.88
C ILE A 183 12.32 7.30 -16.38
N THR A 184 13.38 6.60 -16.79
CA THR A 184 13.72 6.37 -18.20
C THR A 184 13.80 4.91 -18.58
N ASP A 185 13.60 4.00 -17.63
CA ASP A 185 13.60 2.56 -17.90
C ASP A 185 12.33 2.15 -18.64
N LYS A 186 12.50 1.63 -19.84
CA LYS A 186 11.45 1.17 -20.76
C LYS A 186 11.24 -0.35 -20.72
N THR A 187 12.11 -1.06 -20.03
CA THR A 187 12.12 -2.52 -19.99
C THR A 187 11.66 -3.05 -18.66
N ASN A 188 12.15 -2.43 -17.59
CA ASN A 188 11.87 -2.88 -16.22
C ASN A 188 10.92 -1.94 -15.52
N TRP A 189 10.18 -2.50 -14.56
CA TRP A 189 9.39 -1.72 -13.64
C TRP A 189 10.26 -1.07 -12.57
N THR A 190 10.24 0.25 -12.51
CA THR A 190 10.90 1.03 -11.47
C THR A 190 9.97 1.18 -10.28
N LEU A 191 10.44 0.83 -9.09
CA LEU A 191 9.71 1.06 -7.85
C LEU A 191 9.88 2.51 -7.40
N VAL A 192 8.79 3.24 -7.32
CA VAL A 192 8.73 4.58 -6.68
C VAL A 192 8.24 4.40 -5.26
N THR A 193 8.96 4.95 -4.29
CA THR A 193 8.64 4.81 -2.87
C THR A 193 8.74 6.15 -2.16
N PHE A 194 7.78 6.42 -1.29
CA PHE A 194 7.73 7.59 -0.43
C PHE A 194 7.28 7.20 0.97
N ASP A 195 8.06 7.55 1.98
CA ASP A 195 7.70 7.37 3.38
C ASP A 195 7.13 8.69 3.92
N TYR A 196 5.97 8.62 4.54
CA TYR A 196 5.23 9.80 5.00
C TYR A 196 4.61 9.57 6.38
N THR A 197 4.88 10.49 7.29
CA THR A 197 4.20 10.56 8.58
C THR A 197 3.29 11.78 8.56
N PRO A 198 1.96 11.61 8.46
CA PRO A 198 1.03 12.72 8.34
C PRO A 198 0.98 13.54 9.62
N ALA A 199 0.91 14.87 9.48
CA ALA A 199 0.67 15.79 10.58
C ALA A 199 -0.83 15.93 10.91
N VAL A 200 -1.71 15.55 9.98
CA VAL A 200 -3.17 15.60 10.11
C VAL A 200 -3.79 14.26 9.79
N SER A 201 -4.90 13.95 10.42
CA SER A 201 -5.71 12.76 10.14
C SER A 201 -6.69 12.99 8.97
N ASN A 202 -7.40 11.94 8.57
CA ASN A 202 -8.43 11.95 7.52
C ASN A 202 -7.91 12.18 6.09
N ILE A 203 -6.65 11.90 5.83
CA ILE A 203 -6.16 11.82 4.47
C ILE A 203 -6.67 10.52 3.84
N GLN A 204 -7.45 10.63 2.75
CA GLN A 204 -8.19 9.51 2.17
C GLN A 204 -7.96 9.32 0.68
N TYR A 205 -7.29 10.25 0.01
CA TYR A 205 -7.11 10.21 -1.43
C TYR A 205 -5.64 10.16 -1.79
N LEU A 206 -5.29 9.26 -2.70
CA LEU A 206 -3.98 9.17 -3.34
C LEU A 206 -4.14 9.56 -4.79
N LEU A 207 -3.29 10.45 -5.25
CA LEU A 207 -3.16 10.90 -6.63
C LEU A 207 -1.80 10.47 -7.18
N ILE A 208 -1.76 9.97 -8.41
CA ILE A 208 -0.53 9.60 -9.12
C ILE A 208 -0.48 10.33 -10.46
N GLY A 209 0.68 10.87 -10.82
CA GLY A 209 0.97 11.52 -12.08
C GLY A 209 2.21 12.40 -11.99
N ASN A 210 2.46 13.21 -13.02
CA ASN A 210 3.54 14.18 -12.97
C ASN A 210 3.09 15.44 -12.21
N LEU A 211 3.58 15.59 -10.99
CA LEU A 211 3.29 16.72 -10.09
C LEU A 211 4.39 17.80 -10.11
N ASP A 212 5.25 17.78 -11.11
CA ASP A 212 6.29 18.78 -11.26
C ASP A 212 5.69 20.19 -11.42
N ASN A 213 6.30 21.15 -10.73
CA ASN A 213 5.87 22.54 -10.72
C ASN A 213 6.30 23.33 -11.97
N VAL A 214 6.90 22.67 -12.95
CA VAL A 214 7.41 23.29 -14.15
C VAL A 214 6.29 23.38 -15.20
N THR A 215 6.08 24.53 -15.76
CA THR A 215 5.04 24.77 -16.79
C THR A 215 5.33 24.05 -18.12
N MET A 216 6.55 23.65 -18.37
CA MET A 216 6.96 22.80 -19.48
C MET A 216 7.92 21.73 -18.97
N PRO A 217 7.44 20.54 -18.64
CA PRO A 217 8.34 19.46 -18.25
C PRO A 217 9.31 19.16 -19.38
N LEU A 218 10.59 19.20 -19.05
CA LEU A 218 11.64 18.84 -20.00
C LEU A 218 11.46 17.38 -20.38
N SER A 219 11.33 17.10 -21.66
CA SER A 219 11.39 15.74 -22.13
C SER A 219 12.84 15.25 -22.01
N VAL A 220 13.04 14.17 -21.28
CA VAL A 220 14.30 13.46 -21.26
C VAL A 220 14.40 12.68 -22.58
N PRO A 221 15.52 12.71 -23.31
CA PRO A 221 15.63 12.00 -24.57
C PRO A 221 15.23 10.53 -24.44
N GLY A 222 14.29 10.12 -25.23
CA GLY A 222 13.84 8.76 -25.44
C GLY A 222 13.71 8.54 -26.95
N ASP A 223 13.53 7.30 -27.36
CA ASP A 223 13.69 6.90 -28.76
C ASP A 223 12.42 7.08 -29.61
N GLY A 224 11.40 7.82 -29.13
CA GLY A 224 10.16 7.82 -29.86
C GLY A 224 9.21 8.98 -29.59
N LEU A 225 8.15 8.99 -30.38
CA LEU A 225 7.00 9.86 -30.28
C LEU A 225 5.86 9.09 -29.61
N VAL A 226 5.08 9.74 -28.76
CA VAL A 226 3.85 9.18 -28.23
C VAL A 226 2.80 9.25 -29.34
N GLY A 227 2.57 8.14 -30.04
CA GLY A 227 1.60 8.05 -31.11
C GLY A 227 1.82 9.09 -32.22
N SER A 228 0.74 9.56 -32.86
CA SER A 228 0.77 10.61 -33.89
C SER A 228 0.79 12.04 -33.33
N VAL A 229 1.00 12.25 -32.06
CA VAL A 229 0.70 13.51 -31.33
C VAL A 229 1.93 14.27 -30.84
N GLY A 230 3.11 13.95 -31.31
CA GLY A 230 4.34 14.71 -30.99
C GLY A 230 5.08 14.21 -29.73
N PRO A 231 6.17 14.88 -29.32
CA PRO A 231 6.99 14.46 -28.21
C PRO A 231 6.24 14.57 -26.88
N GLY A 232 6.16 13.47 -26.16
CA GLY A 232 5.53 13.38 -24.85
C GLY A 232 6.12 12.25 -24.02
N ALA A 233 5.75 12.19 -22.76
CA ALA A 233 6.10 11.13 -21.83
C ALA A 233 4.83 10.33 -21.50
N TYR A 234 4.91 9.02 -21.64
CA TYR A 234 3.82 8.10 -21.30
C TYR A 234 4.33 7.02 -20.38
N TYR A 235 3.63 6.77 -19.28
CA TYR A 235 4.05 5.86 -18.24
C TYR A 235 3.00 4.80 -17.96
N TYR A 236 3.43 3.59 -17.73
CA TYR A 236 2.63 2.52 -17.16
C TYR A 236 2.74 2.53 -15.65
N ILE A 237 1.64 2.23 -14.96
CA ILE A 237 1.54 2.19 -13.49
C ILE A 237 0.94 0.85 -13.06
N ASP A 238 1.54 0.23 -12.05
CA ASP A 238 1.08 -1.04 -11.46
C ASP A 238 1.48 -1.13 -9.98
N GLU A 239 0.88 -2.05 -9.24
CA GLU A 239 1.19 -2.38 -7.84
C GLU A 239 1.23 -1.16 -6.90
N VAL A 240 0.15 -0.40 -6.86
CA VAL A 240 0.04 0.79 -6.01
C VAL A 240 -0.27 0.39 -4.57
N LYS A 241 0.53 0.86 -3.61
CA LYS A 241 0.38 0.48 -2.20
C LYS A 241 0.47 1.69 -1.28
N VAL A 242 -0.38 1.70 -0.29
CA VAL A 242 -0.28 2.53 0.91
C VAL A 242 -0.33 1.59 2.09
N ILE A 243 0.76 1.47 2.83
CA ILE A 243 0.94 0.50 3.90
C ILE A 243 1.49 1.19 5.15
N ARG A 244 1.07 0.74 6.32
CA ARG A 244 1.67 1.24 7.57
C ARG A 244 3.07 0.68 7.74
N VAL A 245 4.02 1.52 8.08
CA VAL A 245 5.43 1.07 8.26
C VAL A 245 5.60 0.30 9.56
N ASP A 246 4.80 0.57 10.57
CA ASP A 246 4.77 -0.16 11.83
C ASP A 246 4.23 -1.59 11.70
N ASP A 247 3.41 -1.87 10.66
CA ASP A 247 2.97 -3.23 10.34
C ASP A 247 4.07 -4.06 9.65
N VAL A 248 5.14 -3.44 9.15
CA VAL A 248 6.29 -4.12 8.49
C VAL A 248 7.26 -4.75 9.51
N ALA A 249 7.22 -4.31 10.75
CA ALA A 249 8.23 -4.62 11.76
C ALA A 249 8.14 -6.03 12.37
N THR A 250 7.41 -6.98 11.78
CA THR A 250 7.46 -8.38 12.20
C THR A 250 8.54 -9.22 11.51
N ASN A 251 9.33 -8.63 10.58
CA ASN A 251 10.50 -9.30 10.03
C ASN A 251 11.72 -8.38 9.99
N ILE A 252 12.58 -8.53 11.02
CA ILE A 252 13.99 -8.17 11.03
C ILE A 252 14.32 -6.67 10.88
N MET A 253 14.26 -5.94 11.99
CA MET A 253 15.35 -5.15 12.53
C MET A 253 14.95 -4.64 13.92
N ASN A 254 15.75 -5.01 14.92
CA ASN A 254 15.80 -4.35 16.21
C ASN A 254 16.14 -2.86 16.01
N THR A 255 15.12 -2.04 15.92
CA THR A 255 15.21 -0.63 16.28
C THR A 255 14.25 -0.47 17.45
N GLU A 256 14.76 0.04 18.54
CA GLU A 256 14.12 0.20 19.84
C GLU A 256 12.66 0.68 19.71
N ARG A 257 11.71 -0.26 19.56
CA ARG A 257 10.39 -0.04 20.11
C ARG A 257 10.64 0.11 21.60
N GLN A 258 10.16 1.15 22.23
CA GLN A 258 9.77 1.01 23.62
C GLN A 258 8.78 -0.14 23.61
N GLU A 259 9.28 -1.36 23.84
CA GLU A 259 8.42 -2.46 24.24
C GLU A 259 7.65 -1.90 25.42
N VAL A 260 6.36 -1.74 25.23
CA VAL A 260 5.49 -1.55 26.37
C VAL A 260 5.67 -2.84 27.16
N ASP A 261 6.45 -2.79 28.20
CA ASP A 261 6.86 -3.93 29.01
C ASP A 261 5.62 -4.51 29.71
N LEU A 262 4.85 -5.31 28.97
CA LEU A 262 3.86 -6.17 29.56
C LEU A 262 4.62 -7.35 30.19
N LEU A 263 4.86 -7.27 31.48
CA LEU A 263 5.38 -8.37 32.26
C LEU A 263 4.25 -9.34 32.58
N LEU A 264 4.53 -10.61 32.38
CA LEU A 264 3.56 -11.68 32.57
C LEU A 264 4.22 -12.79 33.38
N SER A 265 3.61 -13.14 34.52
CA SER A 265 4.08 -14.22 35.39
C SER A 265 2.95 -14.83 36.22
N PRO A 266 3.04 -16.10 36.64
CA PRO A 266 3.98 -17.11 36.15
C PRO A 266 3.67 -17.60 34.74
N ASN A 267 4.66 -18.03 33.99
CA ASN A 267 4.51 -18.74 32.73
C ASN A 267 5.54 -19.90 32.69
N PRO A 268 5.13 -21.16 32.80
CA PRO A 268 3.77 -21.69 32.81
C PRO A 268 2.91 -21.23 34.00
N SER A 269 1.61 -21.06 33.75
CA SER A 269 0.59 -20.72 34.75
C SER A 269 -0.14 -21.95 35.22
N ASN A 270 -0.45 -21.99 36.52
CA ASN A 270 -1.28 -23.03 37.14
C ASN A 270 -2.68 -22.48 37.52
N GLU A 271 -2.74 -21.47 38.35
CA GLU A 271 -4.00 -20.95 38.91
C GLU A 271 -4.37 -19.58 38.34
N TYR A 272 -3.39 -18.74 38.09
CA TYR A 272 -3.59 -17.38 37.58
C TYR A 272 -2.38 -16.89 36.81
N ILE A 273 -2.60 -15.85 36.00
CA ILE A 273 -1.59 -15.05 35.36
C ILE A 273 -1.66 -13.63 35.92
N GLN A 274 -0.56 -13.09 36.35
CA GLN A 274 -0.45 -11.69 36.73
C GLN A 274 0.21 -10.91 35.61
N LEU A 275 -0.42 -9.82 35.20
CA LEU A 275 0.05 -8.88 34.23
C LEU A 275 0.48 -7.61 34.94
N THR A 276 1.63 -7.04 34.56
CA THR A 276 2.06 -5.73 34.99
C THR A 276 2.46 -4.92 33.76
N PHE A 277 1.98 -3.67 33.67
CA PHE A 277 2.22 -2.78 32.54
C PHE A 277 2.37 -1.32 33.01
N PRO A 278 3.17 -0.49 32.30
CA PRO A 278 3.57 0.84 32.80
C PRO A 278 2.56 1.96 32.45
N PHE A 279 1.41 1.64 31.83
CA PHE A 279 0.45 2.66 31.40
C PHE A 279 -0.84 2.58 32.20
N GLN A 280 -1.50 3.74 32.34
CA GLN A 280 -2.80 3.89 32.96
C GLN A 280 -3.80 4.36 31.87
N THR A 281 -4.53 3.42 31.29
CA THR A 281 -5.51 3.67 30.23
C THR A 281 -6.63 2.64 30.31
N HIS A 282 -7.67 2.81 29.51
CA HIS A 282 -8.64 1.76 29.30
C HIS A 282 -8.03 0.66 28.41
N TYR A 283 -8.23 -0.59 28.76
CA TYR A 283 -7.72 -1.73 28.03
C TYR A 283 -8.69 -2.91 28.00
N GLN A 284 -8.54 -3.75 27.00
CA GLN A 284 -9.23 -5.04 26.87
C GLN A 284 -8.19 -6.15 26.80
N ILE A 285 -8.44 -7.24 27.51
CA ILE A 285 -7.59 -8.43 27.56
C ILE A 285 -8.40 -9.64 27.11
N ASP A 286 -7.89 -10.33 26.09
CA ASP A 286 -8.44 -11.61 25.64
C ASP A 286 -7.41 -12.71 25.86
N LEU A 287 -7.79 -13.81 26.49
CA LEU A 287 -7.03 -15.05 26.47
C LEU A 287 -7.61 -15.96 25.38
N VAL A 288 -6.78 -16.32 24.41
CA VAL A 288 -7.19 -17.04 23.20
C VAL A 288 -6.52 -18.42 23.18
N ASN A 289 -7.28 -19.48 22.95
CA ASN A 289 -6.73 -20.84 22.83
C ASN A 289 -6.05 -21.06 21.45
N SER A 290 -5.43 -22.23 21.27
CA SER A 290 -4.74 -22.59 20.02
C SER A 290 -5.67 -22.70 18.78
N MET A 291 -7.00 -22.75 18.97
CA MET A 291 -7.99 -22.75 17.90
C MET A 291 -8.50 -21.33 17.55
N GLY A 292 -7.96 -20.29 18.19
CA GLY A 292 -8.37 -18.90 17.96
C GLY A 292 -9.64 -18.47 18.72
N GLN A 293 -10.16 -19.28 19.64
CA GLN A 293 -11.34 -18.95 20.43
C GLN A 293 -10.95 -18.15 21.68
N VAL A 294 -11.66 -17.07 21.96
CA VAL A 294 -11.51 -16.31 23.20
C VAL A 294 -12.12 -17.13 24.33
N VAL A 295 -11.30 -17.51 25.31
CA VAL A 295 -11.73 -18.30 26.49
C VAL A 295 -11.91 -17.43 27.73
N ILE A 296 -11.21 -16.30 27.82
CA ILE A 296 -11.39 -15.28 28.85
C ILE A 296 -11.37 -13.92 28.18
N HIS A 297 -12.31 -13.07 28.55
CA HIS A 297 -12.36 -11.65 28.16
C HIS A 297 -12.47 -10.81 29.41
N GLN A 298 -11.64 -9.78 29.53
CA GLN A 298 -11.61 -8.85 30.66
C GLN A 298 -11.31 -7.45 30.19
N GLU A 299 -12.00 -6.46 30.78
CA GLU A 299 -11.74 -5.03 30.55
C GLU A 299 -11.29 -4.38 31.86
N GLY A 300 -10.40 -3.43 31.73
CA GLY A 300 -9.91 -2.65 32.87
C GLY A 300 -9.64 -1.20 32.50
N ASN A 301 -9.49 -0.37 33.54
CA ASN A 301 -9.25 1.05 33.37
C ASN A 301 -8.35 1.59 34.48
N ASN A 302 -7.31 2.34 34.08
CA ASN A 302 -6.39 3.03 35.02
C ASN A 302 -5.67 2.14 36.03
N HIS A 303 -5.52 0.86 35.76
CA HIS A 303 -4.68 -0.04 36.55
C HIS A 303 -3.33 -0.25 35.86
N THR A 304 -2.31 -0.56 36.62
CA THR A 304 -0.99 -0.94 36.14
C THR A 304 -0.71 -2.45 36.31
N TYR A 305 -1.68 -3.18 36.82
CA TYR A 305 -1.64 -4.64 36.95
C TYR A 305 -3.02 -5.25 36.80
N GLU A 306 -3.07 -6.49 36.35
CA GLU A 306 -4.26 -7.32 36.27
C GLU A 306 -3.96 -8.76 36.65
N THR A 307 -4.97 -9.47 37.17
CA THR A 307 -4.87 -10.90 37.48
C THR A 307 -5.95 -11.65 36.72
N ILE A 308 -5.54 -12.63 35.93
CA ILE A 308 -6.43 -13.45 35.11
C ILE A 308 -6.44 -14.87 35.70
N PRO A 309 -7.58 -15.35 36.21
CA PRO A 309 -7.70 -16.72 36.73
C PRO A 309 -7.66 -17.72 35.57
N THR A 310 -6.83 -18.74 35.70
CA THR A 310 -6.65 -19.80 34.67
C THR A 310 -7.17 -21.16 35.08
N THR A 311 -7.74 -21.30 36.27
CA THR A 311 -8.21 -22.57 36.84
C THR A 311 -9.24 -23.31 36.00
N GLN A 312 -10.00 -22.60 35.17
CA GLN A 312 -10.99 -23.17 34.26
C GLN A 312 -10.45 -23.49 32.86
N CYS A 313 -9.20 -23.10 32.56
CA CYS A 313 -8.57 -23.37 31.29
C CYS A 313 -7.99 -24.81 31.30
N VAL A 314 -8.04 -25.49 30.18
CA VAL A 314 -7.38 -26.77 30.01
C VAL A 314 -5.88 -26.61 29.81
N ASN A 315 -5.09 -27.63 30.17
CA ASN A 315 -3.66 -27.59 29.90
C ASN A 315 -3.38 -27.35 28.40
N GLY A 316 -2.52 -26.39 28.08
CA GLY A 316 -2.24 -26.09 26.69
C GLY A 316 -1.55 -24.75 26.45
N LEU A 317 -1.45 -24.43 25.16
CA LEU A 317 -0.90 -23.18 24.68
C LEU A 317 -2.02 -22.16 24.45
N TYR A 318 -1.80 -20.95 24.95
CA TYR A 318 -2.70 -19.81 24.84
C TYR A 318 -1.95 -18.58 24.38
N PHE A 319 -2.69 -17.61 23.86
CA PHE A 319 -2.20 -16.28 23.50
C PHE A 319 -3.02 -15.23 24.27
N LEU A 320 -2.34 -14.45 25.10
CA LEU A 320 -2.93 -13.27 25.73
C LEU A 320 -2.80 -12.11 24.77
N ARG A 321 -3.91 -11.50 24.41
CA ARG A 321 -3.99 -10.30 23.59
C ARG A 321 -4.54 -9.16 24.42
N MET A 322 -3.77 -8.07 24.56
CA MET A 322 -4.18 -6.84 25.23
C MET A 322 -4.29 -5.71 24.21
N LYS A 323 -5.40 -4.97 24.24
CA LYS A 323 -5.60 -3.76 23.44
C LYS A 323 -5.85 -2.58 24.38
N THR A 324 -5.24 -1.45 24.11
CA THR A 324 -5.43 -0.21 24.85
C THR A 324 -6.27 0.80 24.07
N ALA A 325 -6.88 1.78 24.74
CA ALA A 325 -7.74 2.77 24.11
C ALA A 325 -7.01 3.67 23.09
N ASP A 326 -5.73 3.84 23.24
CA ASP A 326 -4.83 4.55 22.30
C ASP A 326 -4.40 3.69 21.10
N GLY A 327 -4.96 2.47 20.97
CA GLY A 327 -4.79 1.61 19.80
C GLY A 327 -3.59 0.67 19.85
N ASN A 328 -2.81 0.64 20.96
CA ASN A 328 -1.73 -0.33 21.11
C ASN A 328 -2.29 -1.74 21.25
N SER A 329 -1.63 -2.72 20.66
CA SER A 329 -1.96 -4.14 20.78
C SER A 329 -0.71 -4.94 21.13
N ILE A 330 -0.81 -5.72 22.20
CA ILE A 330 0.28 -6.55 22.72
C ILE A 330 -0.21 -8.00 22.71
N VAL A 331 0.63 -8.93 22.26
CA VAL A 331 0.35 -10.37 22.29
C VAL A 331 1.49 -11.08 23.01
N LYS A 332 1.17 -11.88 24.02
CA LYS A 332 2.14 -12.72 24.74
C LYS A 332 1.68 -14.19 24.72
N LYS A 333 2.64 -15.07 24.53
CA LYS A 333 2.43 -16.52 24.57
C LYS A 333 2.42 -17.03 26.01
N ILE A 334 1.45 -17.86 26.35
CA ILE A 334 1.26 -18.43 27.68
C ILE A 334 1.12 -19.95 27.60
N VAL A 335 1.69 -20.63 28.54
CA VAL A 335 1.47 -22.07 28.76
C VAL A 335 0.69 -22.23 30.06
N ILE A 336 -0.44 -22.90 30.00
CA ILE A 336 -1.23 -23.27 31.18
C ILE A 336 -0.97 -24.76 31.48
N ARG A 337 -0.62 -25.06 32.74
CA ARG A 337 -0.31 -26.37 33.18
C ARG A 337 -0.72 -26.51 34.66
N HIS A 338 -1.81 -27.28 34.89
CA HIS A 338 -2.29 -27.68 36.20
C HIS A 338 -1.60 -28.94 36.69
#